data_624d2d3baa9e82a15d8fad6b5e42963a
#
_entry.id   624d2d3baa9e82a15d8fad6b5e42963a
#
_cell.length_a   1.000
_cell.length_b   1.000
_cell.length_c   1.000
_cell.angle_alpha   90.00
_cell.angle_beta   90.00
_cell.angle_gamma   90.00
#
_symmetry.space_group_name_H-M   'P 1'
#
loop_
_entity.id
_entity.type
_entity.pdbx_description
1 polymer ?
#
loop_
_entity_poly.entity_id
_entity_poly.type
_entity_poly.pdbx_seq_one_letter_code
_entity_poly.pdbx_strand_id
1 'polypeptide(L)'
;MRSLTLKLLLSIFSIVCLAGAYSSKAEAKLLDADLKTKAADYYIIKYATDDKEGEVSAKLQNKLTVINIPETVSIGNKEYIVTKITGLCYPDYPDASLKQDSCKCEKNKKTKKIILPKTISSIEKGTFTNFMKLKTIYIDKENTRFKSVKGSVLSKNGKILYGAVTQKGTYKVPKGVKTIASRAFAYSPVKKVILPNGCKKIQARAFYRCTNLKTVKNIKSIRTIGSGAFYKTKLKNVTKDGKLKK
;
A
#
# COMPACT_ATOMS: atom_id res chain seq x y z
N MET A 1 23.25 -1.76 33.35
CA MET A 1 22.56 -0.96 32.31
C MET A 1 22.97 -1.24 30.84
N ARG A 2 24.09 -1.94 30.56
CA ARG A 2 24.51 -2.28 29.17
C ARG A 2 23.86 -3.55 28.56
N SER A 3 23.18 -4.36 29.37
CA SER A 3 22.63 -5.65 28.90
C SER A 3 21.21 -5.57 28.31
N LEU A 4 20.42 -4.55 28.67
CA LEU A 4 19.05 -4.39 28.16
C LEU A 4 19.00 -3.80 26.74
N THR A 5 19.95 -2.92 26.43
CA THR A 5 20.06 -2.32 25.08
C THR A 5 20.46 -3.34 24.01
N LEU A 6 21.28 -4.32 24.37
CA LEU A 6 21.71 -5.36 23.42
C LEU A 6 20.60 -6.38 23.09
N LYS A 7 19.72 -6.69 24.03
CA LYS A 7 18.57 -7.61 23.81
C LYS A 7 17.47 -6.93 22.98
N LEU A 8 17.27 -5.62 23.13
CA LEU A 8 16.33 -4.86 22.31
C LEU A 8 16.83 -4.73 20.86
N LEU A 9 18.13 -4.52 20.67
CA LEU A 9 18.77 -4.51 19.36
C LEU A 9 18.65 -5.86 18.63
N LEU A 10 18.77 -6.99 19.33
CA LEU A 10 18.61 -8.32 18.75
C LEU A 10 17.17 -8.65 18.35
N SER A 11 16.16 -8.18 19.08
CA SER A 11 14.76 -8.37 18.72
C SER A 11 14.35 -7.55 17.49
N ILE A 12 14.93 -6.36 17.32
CA ILE A 12 14.72 -5.48 16.18
C ILE A 12 15.47 -6.03 14.95
N PHE A 13 16.67 -6.59 15.15
CA PHE A 13 17.43 -7.27 14.10
C PHE A 13 16.70 -8.51 13.54
N SER A 14 15.99 -9.26 14.37
CA SER A 14 15.19 -10.43 13.92
C SER A 14 14.02 -10.02 13.00
N ILE A 15 13.43 -8.86 13.19
CA ILE A 15 12.37 -8.34 12.30
C ILE A 15 12.95 -7.87 10.96
N VAL A 16 14.19 -7.37 10.97
CA VAL A 16 14.89 -6.93 9.75
C VAL A 16 15.49 -8.11 8.99
N CYS A 17 16.03 -9.13 9.69
CA CYS A 17 16.61 -10.32 9.04
C CYS A 17 15.59 -11.25 8.39
N LEU A 18 14.32 -11.25 8.82
CA LEU A 18 13.23 -11.96 8.10
C LEU A 18 12.80 -11.26 6.79
N ALA A 19 13.27 -10.04 6.55
CA ALA A 19 13.19 -9.34 5.27
C ALA A 19 14.44 -9.59 4.41
N GLY A 20 15.27 -10.53 4.79
CA GLY A 20 16.60 -10.78 4.28
C GLY A 20 16.69 -11.17 2.82
N ALA A 21 17.81 -10.79 2.30
CA ALA A 21 18.45 -11.18 1.06
C ALA A 21 17.87 -10.58 -0.23
N TYR A 22 18.00 -9.26 -0.38
CA TYR A 22 18.32 -8.76 -1.69
C TYR A 22 19.16 -7.47 -1.61
N SER A 23 20.31 -7.54 -2.23
CA SER A 23 21.31 -6.49 -2.41
C SER A 23 22.22 -6.26 -1.23
N SER A 24 23.46 -6.66 -1.40
CA SER A 24 24.64 -6.52 -0.54
C SER A 24 25.06 -5.06 -0.24
N LYS A 25 24.15 -4.10 -0.36
CA LYS A 25 24.40 -2.66 -0.11
C LYS A 25 23.23 -1.89 0.51
N ALA A 26 22.10 -2.50 0.81
CA ALA A 26 20.99 -1.83 1.46
C ALA A 26 20.94 -2.23 2.93
N GLU A 27 21.80 -1.71 3.77
CA GLU A 27 21.52 -1.66 5.20
C GLU A 27 20.34 -0.72 5.39
N ALA A 28 19.13 -1.30 5.55
CA ALA A 28 18.05 -0.59 6.20
C ALA A 28 18.51 -0.35 7.64
N LYS A 29 19.16 0.75 7.91
CA LYS A 29 19.38 1.21 9.28
C LYS A 29 18.00 1.54 9.83
N LEU A 30 17.43 0.60 10.60
CA LEU A 30 16.41 0.95 11.56
C LEU A 30 17.12 1.89 12.54
N LEU A 31 17.00 3.18 12.31
CA LEU A 31 17.41 4.12 13.31
C LEU A 31 16.49 3.84 14.49
N ASP A 32 17.09 3.45 15.59
CA ASP A 32 16.49 3.49 16.92
C ASP A 32 16.23 4.98 17.22
N ALA A 33 15.34 5.54 16.41
CA ALA A 33 14.75 6.82 16.70
C ALA A 33 14.07 6.57 18.02
N ASP A 34 14.44 7.33 18.98
CA ASP A 34 13.72 7.45 20.22
C ASP A 34 12.23 7.32 19.92
N LEU A 35 11.70 6.11 20.03
CA LEU A 35 10.29 5.73 19.86
C LEU A 35 9.40 6.43 20.89
N LYS A 36 9.97 7.38 21.64
CA LYS A 36 9.30 8.36 22.50
C LYS A 36 8.56 9.44 21.72
N THR A 37 8.76 9.60 20.40
CA THR A 37 7.78 10.34 19.64
C THR A 37 6.49 9.54 19.73
N LYS A 38 5.45 10.13 20.25
CA LYS A 38 4.07 9.62 20.48
C LYS A 38 3.37 9.03 19.26
N ALA A 39 4.08 8.57 18.27
CA ALA A 39 3.58 8.16 16.99
C ALA A 39 3.57 6.63 16.88
N ALA A 40 2.69 6.01 17.64
CA ALA A 40 2.32 4.60 17.45
C ALA A 40 1.63 4.31 16.11
N ASP A 41 1.59 5.26 15.17
CA ASP A 41 0.81 5.21 13.94
C ASP A 41 1.57 4.64 12.77
N TYR A 42 2.91 4.74 12.76
CA TYR A 42 3.79 4.34 11.68
C TYR A 42 5.21 4.07 12.19
N TYR A 43 5.95 3.25 11.44
CA TYR A 43 7.39 3.09 11.62
C TYR A 43 8.12 3.95 10.60
N ILE A 44 9.19 4.62 11.01
CA ILE A 44 10.10 5.28 10.09
C ILE A 44 11.12 4.26 9.62
N ILE A 45 11.32 4.20 8.30
CA ILE A 45 12.33 3.37 7.66
C ILE A 45 13.19 4.31 6.83
N LYS A 46 14.48 4.38 7.16
CA LYS A 46 15.47 5.07 6.34
C LYS A 46 16.05 4.08 5.35
N TYR A 47 15.95 4.36 4.06
CA TYR A 47 16.64 3.61 3.03
C TYR A 47 17.96 4.29 2.70
N ALA A 48 19.06 3.55 2.78
CA ALA A 48 20.42 4.09 2.61
C ALA A 48 20.78 4.36 1.14
N THR A 49 20.00 3.86 0.16
CA THR A 49 20.46 3.79 -1.24
C THR A 49 19.66 4.59 -2.25
N ASP A 50 18.37 4.87 -2.01
CA ASP A 50 17.48 5.48 -3.00
C ASP A 50 16.81 6.78 -2.52
N ASP A 51 16.93 7.10 -1.24
CA ASP A 51 16.36 8.31 -0.67
C ASP A 51 17.40 9.42 -0.75
N LYS A 52 16.96 10.58 -1.18
CA LYS A 52 17.77 11.80 -1.11
C LYS A 52 18.14 12.06 0.35
N GLU A 53 19.30 12.62 0.56
CA GLU A 53 19.74 13.01 1.92
C GLU A 53 18.63 13.82 2.60
N GLY A 54 18.24 13.40 3.82
CA GLY A 54 17.15 14.05 4.58
C GLY A 54 15.74 13.53 4.29
N GLU A 55 15.54 12.52 3.44
CA GLU A 55 14.22 11.91 3.19
C GLU A 55 14.06 10.57 3.93
N VAL A 56 12.84 10.25 4.33
CA VAL A 56 12.48 8.98 4.98
C VAL A 56 11.17 8.43 4.47
N SER A 57 11.00 7.13 4.67
CA SER A 57 9.76 6.42 4.36
C SER A 57 8.98 6.12 5.63
N ALA A 58 7.66 6.27 5.61
CA ALA A 58 6.76 5.87 6.67
C ALA A 58 6.01 4.58 6.32
N LYS A 59 6.10 3.57 7.19
CA LYS A 59 5.32 2.33 7.09
C LYS A 59 4.07 2.43 7.94
N LEU A 60 2.90 2.23 7.34
CA LEU A 60 1.62 2.27 8.05
C LEU A 60 1.50 1.13 9.06
N GLN A 61 0.93 1.41 10.22
CA GLN A 61 0.61 0.43 11.26
C GLN A 61 -0.89 0.14 11.37
N ASN A 62 -1.25 -0.87 12.16
CA ASN A 62 -2.64 -1.36 12.24
C ASN A 62 -3.34 -1.06 13.57
N LYS A 63 -2.77 -0.21 14.45
CA LYS A 63 -3.25 -0.04 15.82
C LYS A 63 -4.28 1.08 16.02
N LEU A 64 -4.35 2.07 15.13
CA LEU A 64 -5.13 3.28 15.32
C LEU A 64 -6.37 3.39 14.44
N THR A 65 -7.34 4.19 14.92
CA THR A 65 -8.54 4.54 14.17
C THR A 65 -8.25 5.55 13.06
N VAL A 66 -7.36 6.49 13.34
CA VAL A 66 -6.86 7.50 12.38
C VAL A 66 -5.35 7.39 12.36
N ILE A 67 -4.77 7.27 11.17
CA ILE A 67 -3.32 7.35 10.94
C ILE A 67 -3.06 8.72 10.33
N ASN A 68 -2.25 9.53 10.99
CA ASN A 68 -1.81 10.84 10.52
C ASN A 68 -0.31 10.80 10.28
N ILE A 69 0.12 10.95 9.04
CA ILE A 69 1.54 10.99 8.66
C ILE A 69 1.98 12.45 8.64
N PRO A 70 3.00 12.84 9.40
CA PRO A 70 3.52 14.21 9.40
C PRO A 70 4.33 14.52 8.14
N GLU A 71 4.60 15.78 7.89
CA GLU A 71 5.50 16.22 6.81
C GLU A 71 6.95 15.89 7.10
N THR A 72 7.35 16.02 8.37
CA THR A 72 8.71 15.81 8.85
C THR A 72 8.71 14.98 10.12
N VAL A 73 9.85 14.37 10.42
CA VAL A 73 10.12 13.66 11.66
C VAL A 73 11.53 13.95 12.14
N SER A 74 11.70 14.11 13.44
CA SER A 74 13.01 14.30 14.05
C SER A 74 13.58 12.93 14.45
N ILE A 75 14.82 12.66 14.08
CA ILE A 75 15.56 11.46 14.44
C ILE A 75 16.90 11.90 15.01
N GLY A 76 17.06 11.75 16.33
CA GLY A 76 18.15 12.42 17.04
C GLY A 76 18.03 13.94 16.89
N ASN A 77 19.11 14.60 16.50
CA ASN A 77 19.17 16.06 16.29
C ASN A 77 18.91 16.48 14.83
N LYS A 78 18.45 15.56 13.96
CA LYS A 78 18.19 15.85 12.54
C LYS A 78 16.71 15.73 12.21
N GLU A 79 16.22 16.63 11.39
CA GLU A 79 14.89 16.59 10.82
C GLU A 79 14.92 15.92 9.44
N TYR A 80 13.94 15.08 9.16
CA TYR A 80 13.79 14.33 7.91
C TYR A 80 12.41 14.54 7.33
N ILE A 81 12.33 14.72 6.02
CA ILE A 81 11.06 14.85 5.28
C ILE A 81 10.49 13.47 5.00
N VAL A 82 9.21 13.26 5.27
CA VAL A 82 8.51 12.03 4.95
C VAL A 82 7.99 12.10 3.52
N THR A 83 8.62 11.36 2.61
CA THR A 83 8.33 11.44 1.17
C THR A 83 7.70 10.17 0.61
N LYS A 84 7.81 9.04 1.30
CA LYS A 84 7.33 7.74 0.83
C LYS A 84 6.47 7.04 1.86
N ILE A 85 5.46 6.32 1.39
CA ILE A 85 4.60 5.48 2.23
C ILE A 85 4.64 4.05 1.77
N THR A 86 4.81 3.16 2.74
CA THR A 86 4.78 1.72 2.55
C THR A 86 3.62 1.10 3.34
N GLY A 87 3.15 -0.06 2.91
CA GLY A 87 2.00 -0.75 3.53
C GLY A 87 2.42 -1.80 4.58
N LEU A 88 1.40 -2.41 5.18
CA LEU A 88 1.56 -3.49 6.16
C LEU A 88 2.07 -4.80 5.54
N CYS A 89 1.82 -4.98 4.26
CA CYS A 89 2.20 -6.17 3.52
C CYS A 89 3.40 -5.89 2.64
N TYR A 90 4.46 -6.62 2.82
CA TYR A 90 5.52 -6.76 1.83
C TYR A 90 5.03 -7.74 0.75
N PRO A 91 4.73 -7.25 -0.43
CA PRO A 91 4.08 -8.08 -1.43
C PRO A 91 5.01 -8.72 -2.45
N ASP A 92 6.25 -8.36 -2.46
CA ASP A 92 7.21 -8.80 -3.46
C ASP A 92 8.42 -9.49 -2.82
N TYR A 93 8.23 -10.73 -2.35
CA TYR A 93 9.33 -11.67 -2.42
C TYR A 93 9.36 -12.19 -3.86
N PRO A 94 10.45 -11.94 -4.61
CA PRO A 94 10.63 -12.51 -5.94
C PRO A 94 10.93 -14.01 -5.89
N ASP A 95 11.00 -14.60 -4.71
CA ASP A 95 11.21 -16.01 -4.56
C ASP A 95 9.96 -16.80 -4.98
N ALA A 96 10.03 -17.33 -6.20
CA ALA A 96 9.02 -18.24 -6.76
C ALA A 96 8.88 -19.55 -5.95
N SER A 97 9.82 -19.86 -5.05
CA SER A 97 9.82 -21.05 -4.20
C SER A 97 8.91 -20.89 -2.98
N LEU A 98 8.65 -19.67 -2.52
CA LEU A 98 7.68 -19.42 -1.45
C LEU A 98 6.27 -19.50 -2.03
N LYS A 99 5.54 -20.54 -1.64
CA LYS A 99 4.12 -20.70 -1.96
C LYS A 99 3.42 -19.36 -1.81
N GLN A 100 2.83 -18.87 -2.88
CA GLN A 100 2.20 -17.57 -3.07
C GLN A 100 1.18 -17.18 -1.97
N ASP A 101 0.91 -18.07 -1.03
CA ASP A 101 -0.02 -17.98 0.09
C ASP A 101 0.62 -17.65 1.45
N SER A 102 1.95 -17.56 1.55
CA SER A 102 2.66 -17.40 2.82
C SER A 102 2.68 -15.98 3.39
N CYS A 103 2.22 -14.97 2.63
CA CYS A 103 2.09 -13.63 3.18
C CYS A 103 0.95 -13.58 4.22
N LYS A 104 1.29 -13.75 5.50
CA LYS A 104 0.41 -13.50 6.65
C LYS A 104 0.20 -12.00 6.83
N CYS A 105 -0.42 -11.36 5.84
CA CYS A 105 -0.77 -9.95 5.95
C CYS A 105 -1.82 -9.77 7.04
N GLU A 106 -1.46 -9.13 8.13
CA GLU A 106 -2.42 -8.79 9.19
C GLU A 106 -3.55 -7.90 8.65
N LYS A 107 -4.77 -8.25 9.03
CA LYS A 107 -5.96 -7.46 8.67
C LYS A 107 -6.06 -6.28 9.63
N ASN A 108 -5.95 -5.07 9.11
CA ASN A 108 -6.28 -3.87 9.88
C ASN A 108 -7.80 -3.74 10.04
N LYS A 109 -8.28 -3.94 11.27
CA LYS A 109 -9.71 -3.87 11.62
C LYS A 109 -10.07 -2.57 12.34
N LYS A 110 -9.13 -1.65 12.56
CA LYS A 110 -9.33 -0.42 13.36
C LYS A 110 -9.34 0.83 12.52
N THR A 111 -8.40 1.02 11.62
CA THR A 111 -8.21 2.27 10.88
C THR A 111 -9.39 2.59 9.99
N LYS A 112 -9.94 3.78 10.19
CA LYS A 112 -11.03 4.34 9.40
C LYS A 112 -10.58 5.47 8.47
N LYS A 113 -9.50 6.17 8.83
CA LYS A 113 -8.98 7.33 8.10
C LYS A 113 -7.44 7.28 8.08
N ILE A 114 -6.87 7.65 6.93
CA ILE A 114 -5.43 7.90 6.75
C ILE A 114 -5.29 9.32 6.22
N ILE A 115 -4.38 10.10 6.79
CA ILE A 115 -4.08 11.47 6.39
C ILE A 115 -2.64 11.49 5.92
N LEU A 116 -2.43 11.97 4.70
CA LEU A 116 -1.14 12.04 4.03
C LEU A 116 -0.78 13.50 3.76
N PRO A 117 0.45 13.94 4.09
CA PRO A 117 0.91 15.30 3.90
C PRO A 117 1.22 15.61 2.43
N LYS A 118 1.49 16.88 2.16
CA LYS A 118 1.89 17.36 0.83
C LYS A 118 3.23 16.81 0.37
N THR A 119 4.11 16.43 1.28
CA THR A 119 5.46 15.94 1.00
C THR A 119 5.51 14.55 0.36
N ILE A 120 4.43 13.76 0.44
CA ILE A 120 4.41 12.41 -0.13
C ILE A 120 4.54 12.45 -1.65
N SER A 121 5.65 11.94 -2.15
CA SER A 121 5.99 11.83 -3.58
C SER A 121 5.89 10.39 -4.10
N SER A 122 5.88 9.39 -3.20
CA SER A 122 5.84 7.97 -3.55
C SER A 122 4.90 7.17 -2.63
N ILE A 123 4.12 6.29 -3.24
CA ILE A 123 3.22 5.34 -2.55
C ILE A 123 3.51 3.96 -3.10
N GLU A 124 3.95 3.05 -2.23
CA GLU A 124 4.26 1.69 -2.62
C GLU A 124 3.02 0.90 -3.05
N LYS A 125 3.23 -0.07 -3.95
CA LYS A 125 2.13 -0.92 -4.45
C LYS A 125 1.47 -1.70 -3.32
N GLY A 126 0.17 -1.55 -3.16
CA GLY A 126 -0.58 -2.27 -2.13
C GLY A 126 -0.52 -1.65 -0.73
N THR A 127 0.02 -0.45 -0.57
CA THR A 127 0.09 0.27 0.72
C THR A 127 -1.22 0.24 1.50
N PHE A 128 -2.35 0.34 0.82
CA PHE A 128 -3.68 0.42 1.45
C PHE A 128 -4.43 -0.92 1.48
N THR A 129 -3.75 -2.03 1.21
CA THR A 129 -4.36 -3.35 1.29
C THR A 129 -4.63 -3.77 2.74
N ASN A 130 -5.63 -4.63 2.94
CA ASN A 130 -6.00 -5.16 4.27
C ASN A 130 -6.56 -4.17 5.29
N PHE A 131 -6.80 -2.93 4.95
CA PHE A 131 -7.50 -1.98 5.80
C PHE A 131 -9.02 -2.20 5.71
N MET A 132 -9.56 -3.12 6.52
CA MET A 132 -10.94 -3.62 6.40
C MET A 132 -12.03 -2.60 6.73
N LYS A 133 -11.71 -1.57 7.52
CA LYS A 133 -12.65 -0.51 7.95
C LYS A 133 -12.32 0.87 7.39
N LEU A 134 -11.33 0.95 6.50
CA LEU A 134 -10.91 2.22 5.92
C LEU A 134 -12.07 2.86 5.12
N LYS A 135 -12.41 4.09 5.48
CA LYS A 135 -13.46 4.88 4.83
C LYS A 135 -12.90 6.01 3.97
N THR A 136 -11.75 6.55 4.35
CA THR A 136 -11.18 7.71 3.69
C THR A 136 -9.66 7.70 3.78
N ILE A 137 -9.02 8.03 2.66
CA ILE A 137 -7.64 8.46 2.60
C ILE A 137 -7.68 9.93 2.19
N TYR A 138 -7.29 10.81 3.10
CA TYR A 138 -7.14 12.23 2.82
C TYR A 138 -5.71 12.48 2.36
N ILE A 139 -5.54 13.31 1.33
CA ILE A 139 -4.24 13.78 0.86
C ILE A 139 -4.32 15.29 0.86
N ASP A 140 -3.30 15.93 1.39
CA ASP A 140 -3.20 17.37 1.42
C ASP A 140 -3.40 17.96 0.01
N LYS A 141 -4.17 19.06 -0.08
CA LYS A 141 -4.51 19.73 -1.35
C LYS A 141 -3.28 20.24 -2.11
N GLU A 142 -2.22 20.57 -1.38
CA GLU A 142 -0.95 21.05 -1.94
C GLU A 142 -0.05 19.89 -2.44
N ASN A 143 -0.39 18.63 -2.18
CA ASN A 143 0.37 17.53 -2.73
C ASN A 143 0.38 17.58 -4.26
N THR A 144 1.58 17.52 -4.85
CA THR A 144 1.78 17.68 -6.30
C THR A 144 1.64 16.37 -7.10
N ARG A 145 1.71 15.22 -6.44
CA ARG A 145 1.73 13.88 -7.09
C ARG A 145 0.39 13.16 -7.00
N PHE A 146 -0.31 13.32 -5.90
CA PHE A 146 -1.53 12.58 -5.58
C PHE A 146 -2.68 13.49 -5.18
N LYS A 147 -3.89 12.97 -5.26
CA LYS A 147 -5.10 13.59 -4.72
C LYS A 147 -6.06 12.55 -4.17
N SER A 148 -6.90 12.97 -3.23
CA SER A 148 -8.01 12.17 -2.73
C SER A 148 -9.28 12.44 -3.54
N VAL A 149 -9.94 11.37 -4.01
CA VAL A 149 -11.26 11.47 -4.66
C VAL A 149 -12.16 10.41 -4.07
N LYS A 150 -13.27 10.83 -3.44
CA LYS A 150 -14.19 9.91 -2.73
C LYS A 150 -13.45 8.99 -1.76
N GLY A 151 -12.46 9.53 -1.05
CA GLY A 151 -11.65 8.82 -0.07
C GLY A 151 -10.58 7.89 -0.64
N SER A 152 -10.47 7.77 -1.95
CA SER A 152 -9.49 6.92 -2.63
C SER A 152 -8.33 7.73 -3.19
N VAL A 153 -7.18 7.09 -3.39
CA VAL A 153 -5.95 7.75 -3.85
C VAL A 153 -5.83 7.67 -5.37
N LEU A 154 -5.73 8.82 -6.00
CA LEU A 154 -5.47 8.96 -7.42
C LEU A 154 -4.16 9.73 -7.67
N SER A 155 -3.59 9.55 -8.87
CA SER A 155 -2.59 10.50 -9.38
C SER A 155 -3.18 11.92 -9.44
N LYS A 156 -2.35 12.96 -9.33
CA LYS A 156 -2.80 14.37 -9.35
C LYS A 156 -3.67 14.68 -10.58
N ASN A 157 -3.28 14.16 -11.76
CA ASN A 157 -4.05 14.29 -13.01
C ASN A 157 -5.31 13.39 -13.07
N GLY A 158 -5.58 12.58 -12.05
CA GLY A 158 -6.75 11.70 -11.96
C GLY A 158 -6.76 10.46 -12.87
N LYS A 159 -5.67 10.17 -13.58
CA LYS A 159 -5.63 9.08 -14.56
C LYS A 159 -5.33 7.71 -13.97
N ILE A 160 -4.72 7.64 -12.78
CA ILE A 160 -4.32 6.37 -12.14
C ILE A 160 -4.98 6.27 -10.77
N LEU A 161 -5.63 5.15 -10.47
CA LEU A 161 -6.15 4.81 -9.16
C LEU A 161 -5.13 3.93 -8.43
N TYR A 162 -4.48 4.47 -7.40
CA TYR A 162 -3.45 3.78 -6.60
C TYR A 162 -4.00 2.97 -5.44
N GLY A 163 -5.08 3.41 -4.83
CA GLY A 163 -5.71 2.73 -3.70
C GLY A 163 -7.19 3.06 -3.60
N ALA A 164 -8.02 2.03 -3.57
CA ALA A 164 -9.45 2.18 -3.39
C ALA A 164 -9.81 1.98 -1.92
N VAL A 165 -10.66 2.85 -1.39
CA VAL A 165 -11.27 2.65 -0.08
C VAL A 165 -12.18 1.44 -0.15
N THR A 166 -11.93 0.49 0.74
CA THR A 166 -12.61 -0.80 0.73
C THR A 166 -14.00 -0.70 1.35
N GLN A 167 -15.02 -0.67 0.51
CA GLN A 167 -16.41 -0.78 0.96
C GLN A 167 -17.01 -2.12 0.52
N LYS A 168 -17.85 -2.69 1.37
CA LYS A 168 -18.73 -3.79 0.96
C LYS A 168 -19.71 -3.26 -0.10
N GLY A 169 -19.92 -4.01 -1.20
CA GLY A 169 -20.91 -3.65 -2.21
C GLY A 169 -20.32 -3.19 -3.53
N THR A 170 -20.84 -2.09 -4.08
CA THR A 170 -20.43 -1.58 -5.39
C THR A 170 -19.47 -0.41 -5.25
N TYR A 171 -18.35 -0.51 -5.94
CA TYR A 171 -17.39 0.59 -6.09
C TYR A 171 -17.45 1.15 -7.52
N LYS A 172 -17.74 2.46 -7.63
CA LYS A 172 -17.69 3.19 -8.90
C LYS A 172 -16.33 3.87 -9.01
N VAL A 173 -15.49 3.42 -9.93
CA VAL A 173 -14.20 4.06 -10.21
C VAL A 173 -14.43 5.47 -10.75
N PRO A 174 -13.72 6.51 -10.26
CA PRO A 174 -13.91 7.89 -10.69
C PRO A 174 -13.77 8.06 -12.21
N LYS A 175 -14.54 9.00 -12.78
CA LYS A 175 -14.40 9.39 -14.19
C LYS A 175 -12.97 9.86 -14.46
N GLY A 176 -12.46 9.61 -15.67
CA GLY A 176 -11.11 10.01 -16.07
C GLY A 176 -10.02 8.99 -15.77
N VAL A 177 -10.26 8.04 -14.86
CA VAL A 177 -9.28 6.98 -14.57
C VAL A 177 -9.04 6.13 -15.83
N LYS A 178 -7.78 6.01 -16.21
CA LYS A 178 -7.30 5.20 -17.34
C LYS A 178 -6.67 3.89 -16.89
N THR A 179 -6.12 3.87 -15.68
CA THR A 179 -5.36 2.75 -15.13
C THR A 179 -5.76 2.45 -13.69
N ILE A 180 -6.02 1.18 -13.41
CA ILE A 180 -6.10 0.66 -12.05
C ILE A 180 -4.69 0.15 -11.71
N ALA A 181 -4.06 0.75 -10.71
CA ALA A 181 -2.70 0.41 -10.32
C ALA A 181 -2.60 -1.00 -9.70
N SER A 182 -1.37 -1.49 -9.65
CA SER A 182 -1.08 -2.78 -9.03
C SER A 182 -1.58 -2.79 -7.58
N ARG A 183 -2.34 -3.86 -7.24
CA ARG A 183 -2.92 -4.10 -5.90
C ARG A 183 -3.89 -3.02 -5.38
N ALA A 184 -4.38 -2.11 -6.22
CA ALA A 184 -5.27 -1.01 -5.81
C ALA A 184 -6.53 -1.48 -5.04
N PHE A 185 -7.01 -2.69 -5.28
CA PHE A 185 -8.15 -3.31 -4.60
C PHE A 185 -7.77 -4.61 -3.88
N ALA A 186 -6.50 -5.00 -3.81
CA ALA A 186 -6.15 -6.30 -3.27
C ALA A 186 -6.76 -6.52 -1.87
N TYR A 187 -7.32 -7.73 -1.65
CA TYR A 187 -8.04 -8.13 -0.42
C TYR A 187 -9.30 -7.30 -0.10
N SER A 188 -9.77 -6.47 -1.02
CA SER A 188 -10.98 -5.67 -0.83
C SER A 188 -12.23 -6.56 -0.71
N PRO A 189 -13.19 -6.23 0.19
CA PRO A 189 -14.47 -6.93 0.31
C PRO A 189 -15.49 -6.51 -0.78
N VAL A 190 -15.09 -5.75 -1.78
CA VAL A 190 -15.94 -5.26 -2.87
C VAL A 190 -16.64 -6.42 -3.59
N LYS A 191 -17.94 -6.24 -3.90
CA LYS A 191 -18.74 -7.24 -4.64
C LYS A 191 -18.83 -6.92 -6.14
N LYS A 192 -18.85 -5.63 -6.48
CA LYS A 192 -19.00 -5.13 -7.85
C LYS A 192 -18.15 -3.91 -8.07
N VAL A 193 -17.46 -3.85 -9.20
CA VAL A 193 -16.71 -2.67 -9.63
C VAL A 193 -17.27 -2.18 -10.96
N ILE A 194 -17.45 -0.87 -11.08
CA ILE A 194 -17.87 -0.21 -12.32
C ILE A 194 -16.71 0.65 -12.78
N LEU A 195 -16.08 0.24 -13.91
CA LEU A 195 -15.00 0.97 -14.55
C LEU A 195 -15.56 2.13 -15.39
N PRO A 196 -14.88 3.27 -15.50
CA PRO A 196 -15.26 4.32 -16.44
C PRO A 196 -14.95 3.89 -17.87
N ASN A 197 -15.69 4.41 -18.86
CA ASN A 197 -15.53 4.03 -20.27
C ASN A 197 -14.11 4.24 -20.82
N GLY A 198 -13.33 5.12 -20.24
CA GLY A 198 -11.96 5.39 -20.69
C GLY A 198 -10.88 4.55 -20.01
N CYS A 199 -11.23 3.63 -19.11
CA CYS A 199 -10.26 2.77 -18.44
C CYS A 199 -9.72 1.73 -19.45
N LYS A 200 -8.39 1.65 -19.58
CA LYS A 200 -7.71 0.80 -20.58
C LYS A 200 -6.76 -0.23 -19.96
N LYS A 201 -6.33 -0.02 -18.71
CA LYS A 201 -5.30 -0.85 -18.09
C LYS A 201 -5.66 -1.26 -16.67
N ILE A 202 -5.52 -2.54 -16.39
CA ILE A 202 -5.57 -3.11 -15.04
C ILE A 202 -4.20 -3.74 -14.80
N GLN A 203 -3.44 -3.22 -13.82
CA GLN A 203 -2.10 -3.72 -13.54
C GLN A 203 -2.12 -5.02 -12.75
N ALA A 204 -0.93 -5.62 -12.60
CA ALA A 204 -0.75 -6.89 -11.91
C ALA A 204 -1.38 -6.90 -10.52
N ARG A 205 -2.08 -7.99 -10.19
CA ARG A 205 -2.70 -8.21 -8.88
C ARG A 205 -3.67 -7.11 -8.42
N ALA A 206 -4.19 -6.27 -9.33
CA ALA A 206 -5.06 -5.13 -8.97
C ALA A 206 -6.26 -5.52 -8.09
N PHE A 207 -6.89 -6.66 -8.35
CA PHE A 207 -8.01 -7.23 -7.58
C PHE A 207 -7.64 -8.57 -6.91
N TYR A 208 -6.35 -8.77 -6.62
CA TYR A 208 -5.84 -9.99 -6.01
C TYR A 208 -6.59 -10.31 -4.71
N ARG A 209 -7.11 -11.55 -4.58
CA ARG A 209 -7.88 -12.00 -3.42
C ARG A 209 -9.10 -11.13 -3.05
N CYS A 210 -9.72 -10.46 -3.99
CA CYS A 210 -11.04 -9.87 -3.80
C CYS A 210 -12.10 -10.99 -3.81
N THR A 211 -12.14 -11.79 -2.74
CA THR A 211 -12.92 -13.04 -2.65
C THR A 211 -14.44 -12.85 -2.76
N ASN A 212 -14.93 -11.61 -2.70
CA ASN A 212 -16.35 -11.29 -2.88
C ASN A 212 -16.66 -10.68 -4.26
N LEU A 213 -15.64 -10.39 -5.09
CA LEU A 213 -15.84 -9.73 -6.39
C LEU A 213 -16.48 -10.68 -7.40
N LYS A 214 -17.73 -10.41 -7.75
CA LYS A 214 -18.54 -11.19 -8.69
C LYS A 214 -18.71 -10.51 -10.05
N THR A 215 -18.56 -9.18 -10.11
CA THR A 215 -18.86 -8.40 -11.31
C THR A 215 -17.89 -7.24 -11.49
N VAL A 216 -17.36 -7.09 -12.70
CA VAL A 216 -16.67 -5.88 -13.16
C VAL A 216 -17.39 -5.38 -14.43
N LYS A 217 -18.13 -4.25 -14.31
CA LYS A 217 -18.78 -3.64 -15.46
C LYS A 217 -17.79 -2.86 -16.32
N ASN A 218 -18.05 -2.78 -17.62
CA ASN A 218 -17.23 -2.11 -18.64
C ASN A 218 -15.84 -2.71 -18.82
N ILE A 219 -15.67 -3.98 -18.46
CA ILE A 219 -14.38 -4.68 -18.55
C ILE A 219 -13.93 -4.89 -20.01
N LYS A 220 -14.88 -4.95 -20.97
CA LYS A 220 -14.60 -5.09 -22.40
C LYS A 220 -13.75 -3.94 -22.95
N SER A 221 -13.73 -2.77 -22.31
CA SER A 221 -12.92 -1.62 -22.73
C SER A 221 -11.43 -1.76 -22.36
N ILE A 222 -11.08 -2.74 -21.53
CA ILE A 222 -9.71 -2.94 -21.03
C ILE A 222 -8.87 -3.59 -22.12
N ARG A 223 -7.73 -2.97 -22.42
CA ARG A 223 -6.74 -3.46 -23.39
C ARG A 223 -5.66 -4.32 -22.75
N THR A 224 -5.27 -3.98 -21.52
CA THR A 224 -4.16 -4.66 -20.81
C THR A 224 -4.60 -5.10 -19.43
N ILE A 225 -4.38 -6.39 -19.13
CA ILE A 225 -4.62 -6.99 -17.81
C ILE A 225 -3.32 -7.64 -17.34
N GLY A 226 -2.80 -7.16 -16.23
CA GLY A 226 -1.56 -7.66 -15.63
C GLY A 226 -1.73 -9.04 -14.97
N SER A 227 -0.61 -9.72 -14.72
CA SER A 227 -0.57 -11.04 -14.10
C SER A 227 -1.29 -11.06 -12.76
N GLY A 228 -2.10 -12.11 -12.51
CA GLY A 228 -2.83 -12.30 -11.27
C GLY A 228 -3.85 -11.21 -10.93
N ALA A 229 -4.23 -10.34 -11.90
CA ALA A 229 -5.10 -9.20 -11.64
C ALA A 229 -6.41 -9.58 -10.92
N PHE A 230 -6.98 -10.75 -11.25
CA PHE A 230 -8.22 -11.27 -10.66
C PHE A 230 -8.03 -12.60 -9.91
N TYR A 231 -6.81 -12.89 -9.48
CA TYR A 231 -6.53 -14.13 -8.76
C TYR A 231 -7.37 -14.25 -7.48
N LYS A 232 -7.98 -15.42 -7.27
CA LYS A 232 -8.91 -15.71 -6.15
C LYS A 232 -10.07 -14.70 -6.03
N THR A 233 -10.65 -14.26 -7.14
CA THR A 233 -11.95 -13.57 -7.19
C THR A 233 -13.08 -14.57 -7.47
N LYS A 234 -14.35 -14.10 -7.38
CA LYS A 234 -15.55 -14.89 -7.78
C LYS A 234 -16.07 -14.54 -9.19
N LEU A 235 -15.22 -13.95 -10.05
CA LEU A 235 -15.59 -13.71 -11.45
C LEU A 235 -15.66 -15.03 -12.21
N LYS A 236 -16.75 -15.25 -12.96
CA LYS A 236 -16.99 -16.52 -13.71
C LYS A 236 -15.97 -16.75 -14.84
N ASN A 237 -15.51 -15.69 -15.48
CA ASN A 237 -14.63 -15.76 -16.66
C ASN A 237 -13.17 -15.41 -16.32
N VAL A 238 -12.59 -16.11 -15.33
CA VAL A 238 -11.21 -15.90 -14.92
C VAL A 238 -10.49 -17.25 -14.90
N THR A 239 -9.26 -17.28 -15.41
CA THR A 239 -8.37 -18.43 -15.33
C THR A 239 -7.79 -18.63 -13.92
N LYS A 240 -7.19 -19.81 -13.65
CA LYS A 240 -6.55 -20.09 -12.34
C LYS A 240 -5.46 -19.08 -12.00
N ASP A 241 -4.74 -18.55 -12.99
CA ASP A 241 -3.70 -17.53 -12.85
C ASP A 241 -4.24 -16.09 -12.78
N GLY A 242 -5.58 -15.91 -12.79
CA GLY A 242 -6.24 -14.62 -12.62
C GLY A 242 -6.32 -13.74 -13.86
N LYS A 243 -6.22 -14.32 -15.07
CA LYS A 243 -6.52 -13.64 -16.35
C LYS A 243 -7.99 -13.79 -16.71
N LEU A 244 -8.53 -12.86 -17.49
CA LEU A 244 -9.86 -13.04 -18.09
C LEU A 244 -9.79 -14.07 -19.21
N LYS A 245 -10.76 -14.98 -19.25
CA LYS A 245 -11.02 -15.79 -20.44
C LYS A 245 -11.57 -14.87 -21.52
N LYS A 246 -11.00 -14.93 -22.69
CA LYS A 246 -11.52 -14.28 -23.90
C LYS A 246 -12.79 -14.97 -24.38
#